data_a41d0473ca90ccc7dd491e6e9e076078
#
_entry.id   a41d0473ca90ccc7dd491e6e9e076078
#
_cell.length_a   1.000
_cell.length_b   1.000
_cell.length_c   1.000
_cell.angle_alpha   90.00
_cell.angle_beta   90.00
_cell.angle_gamma   90.00
#
_symmetry.space_group_name_H-M   'P 1'
#
loop_
_entity.id
_entity.type
_entity.pdbx_description
1 polymer ?
#
loop_
_entity_poly.entity_id
_entity_poly.type
_entity_poly.pdbx_seq_one_letter_code
_entity_poly.pdbx_strand_id
1 'polypeptide(L)'
;MKDIEPCGLYIISDQYFLDFPNERYMDNKKESRPHYYAIRDNDGIFWMIPLSSKVEKYRVKIEKTEKVHGAGSCILYCVVPIHGLDRAVLICDMFPVTEEYILRAFTSDGIPYVIQNRNIQKAIHKRAMRYLSLVKRGVLKSSLNILETKEKLLEKKGT
;
A
#
# COMPACT_ATOMS: atom_id res chain seq x y z
N MET A 1 5.54 17.66 -13.40
CA MET A 1 4.76 17.12 -12.28
C MET A 1 4.03 15.87 -12.74
N LYS A 2 4.12 14.80 -11.94
CA LYS A 2 3.43 13.54 -12.26
C LYS A 2 1.95 13.65 -11.94
N ASP A 3 1.12 13.04 -12.79
CA ASP A 3 -0.32 13.00 -12.59
C ASP A 3 -0.66 11.80 -11.71
N ILE A 4 -0.81 12.04 -10.40
CA ILE A 4 -1.02 11.00 -9.40
C ILE A 4 -2.45 11.10 -8.87
N GLU A 5 -3.26 10.09 -9.19
CA GLU A 5 -4.66 10.03 -8.78
C GLU A 5 -4.88 9.13 -7.58
N PRO A 6 -5.73 9.54 -6.61
CA PRO A 6 -6.15 8.64 -5.55
C PRO A 6 -6.78 7.35 -6.11
N CYS A 7 -6.53 6.24 -5.45
CA CYS A 7 -7.04 4.93 -5.86
C CYS A 7 -6.42 4.37 -7.14
N GLY A 8 -5.39 5.03 -7.67
CA GLY A 8 -4.62 4.53 -8.81
C GLY A 8 -3.57 3.51 -8.39
N LEU A 9 -3.13 2.72 -9.35
CA LEU A 9 -2.02 1.80 -9.17
C LEU A 9 -0.76 2.40 -9.80
N TYR A 10 0.34 2.33 -9.05
CA TYR A 10 1.60 2.96 -9.45
C TYR A 10 2.78 2.01 -9.31
N ILE A 11 3.78 2.24 -10.13
CA ILE A 11 5.06 1.54 -10.07
C ILE A 11 6.02 2.41 -9.26
N ILE A 12 6.65 1.81 -8.25
CA ILE A 12 7.64 2.49 -7.42
C ILE A 12 9.02 2.18 -7.97
N SER A 13 9.85 3.22 -8.04
CA SER A 13 11.22 3.11 -8.51
C SER A 13 12.04 2.16 -7.64
N ASP A 14 12.91 1.36 -8.26
CA ASP A 14 13.87 0.52 -7.54
C ASP A 14 14.77 1.35 -6.63
N GLN A 15 14.99 2.62 -6.96
CA GLN A 15 15.79 3.54 -6.15
C GLN A 15 15.24 3.70 -4.74
N TYR A 16 13.90 3.65 -4.58
CA TYR A 16 13.29 3.72 -3.26
C TYR A 16 13.81 2.60 -2.36
N PHE A 17 13.83 1.37 -2.89
CA PHE A 17 14.23 0.20 -2.11
C PHE A 17 15.74 0.13 -1.87
N LEU A 18 16.52 0.85 -2.66
CA LEU A 18 17.96 1.03 -2.41
C LEU A 18 18.21 2.09 -1.34
N ASP A 19 17.43 3.18 -1.35
CA ASP A 19 17.58 4.27 -0.38
C ASP A 19 17.04 3.89 1.01
N PHE A 20 16.00 3.05 1.05
CA PHE A 20 15.34 2.61 2.29
C PHE A 20 15.26 1.08 2.34
N PRO A 21 16.41 0.40 2.42
CA PRO A 21 16.44 -1.06 2.34
C PRO A 21 15.77 -1.70 3.55
N ASN A 22 15.01 -2.76 3.28
CA ASN A 22 14.40 -3.60 4.30
C ASN A 22 14.14 -4.97 3.67
N GLU A 23 14.64 -6.01 4.30
CA GLU A 23 14.50 -7.39 3.82
C GLU A 23 13.03 -7.85 3.72
N ARG A 24 12.13 -7.14 4.39
CA ARG A 24 10.69 -7.44 4.36
C ARG A 24 9.99 -6.92 3.12
N TYR A 25 10.62 -6.03 2.36
CA TYR A 25 10.03 -5.57 1.12
C TYR A 25 9.94 -6.71 0.09
N MET A 26 8.81 -6.77 -0.59
CA MET A 26 8.58 -7.72 -1.67
C MET A 26 9.41 -7.34 -2.89
N ASP A 27 9.77 -8.34 -3.70
CA ASP A 27 10.43 -8.11 -4.97
C ASP A 27 9.62 -7.13 -5.83
N ASN A 28 10.25 -6.07 -6.30
CA ASN A 28 9.62 -5.05 -7.15
C ASN A 28 9.45 -5.51 -8.60
N LYS A 29 9.83 -6.76 -8.91
CA LYS A 29 9.66 -7.40 -10.24
C LYS A 29 10.20 -6.54 -11.38
N LYS A 30 11.42 -6.01 -11.23
CA LYS A 30 12.06 -5.14 -12.22
C LYS A 30 11.17 -3.93 -12.54
N GLU A 31 10.67 -3.27 -11.49
CA GLU A 31 9.78 -2.10 -11.63
C GLU A 31 8.49 -2.41 -12.39
N SER A 32 7.88 -3.56 -12.10
CA SER A 32 6.58 -3.93 -12.69
C SER A 32 5.51 -4.28 -11.66
N ARG A 33 5.83 -4.30 -10.37
CA ARG A 33 4.85 -4.59 -9.31
C ARG A 33 3.96 -3.37 -9.05
N PRO A 34 2.62 -3.50 -9.22
CA PRO A 34 1.73 -2.38 -8.92
C PRO A 34 1.54 -2.19 -7.41
N HIS A 35 1.43 -0.92 -7.03
CA HIS A 35 1.13 -0.50 -5.66
C HIS A 35 -0.09 0.41 -5.68
N TYR A 36 -0.99 0.24 -4.73
CA TYR A 36 -2.20 1.03 -4.61
C TYR A 36 -1.92 2.32 -3.83
N TYR A 37 -2.26 3.47 -4.42
CA TYR A 37 -2.19 4.75 -3.74
C TYR A 37 -3.41 4.90 -2.81
N ALA A 38 -3.19 4.71 -1.51
CA ALA A 38 -4.26 4.69 -0.53
C ALA A 38 -4.54 6.06 0.09
N ILE A 39 -3.49 6.77 0.50
CA ILE A 39 -3.59 7.99 1.31
C ILE A 39 -2.48 8.96 0.92
N ARG A 40 -2.81 10.25 0.90
CA ARG A 40 -1.82 11.32 0.92
C ARG A 40 -2.02 12.07 2.24
N ASP A 41 -0.99 12.11 3.08
CA ASP A 41 -1.13 12.74 4.39
C ASP A 41 -0.88 14.26 4.32
N ASN A 42 -1.05 14.94 5.47
CA ASN A 42 -0.90 16.40 5.55
C ASN A 42 0.52 16.89 5.25
N ASP A 43 1.50 16.01 5.35
CA ASP A 43 2.90 16.34 5.04
C ASP A 43 3.26 16.09 3.58
N GLY A 44 2.28 15.70 2.77
CA GLY A 44 2.46 15.44 1.35
C GLY A 44 3.08 14.09 1.03
N ILE A 45 3.09 13.18 1.99
CA ILE A 45 3.60 11.81 1.81
C ILE A 45 2.49 10.94 1.23
N PHE A 46 2.85 10.15 0.22
CA PHE A 46 1.96 9.17 -0.39
C PHE A 46 2.17 7.82 0.29
N TRP A 47 1.07 7.19 0.73
CA TRP A 47 1.11 5.87 1.35
C TRP A 47 0.69 4.82 0.33
N MET A 48 1.60 3.92 0.02
CA MET A 48 1.42 2.89 -1.01
C MET A 48 1.24 1.52 -0.38
N ILE A 49 0.34 0.73 -0.96
CA ILE A 49 0.04 -0.61 -0.48
C ILE A 49 0.35 -1.62 -1.57
N PRO A 50 1.23 -2.60 -1.31
CA PRO A 50 1.51 -3.63 -2.29
C PRO A 50 0.34 -4.59 -2.47
N LEU A 51 0.22 -5.14 -3.66
CA LEU A 51 -0.77 -6.14 -4.03
C LEU A 51 -0.07 -7.48 -4.25
N SER A 52 -0.78 -8.57 -3.95
CA SER A 52 -0.27 -9.92 -4.13
C SER A 52 -1.26 -10.81 -4.87
N SER A 53 -0.75 -11.67 -5.75
CA SER A 53 -1.56 -12.68 -6.42
C SER A 53 -1.76 -13.94 -5.56
N LYS A 54 -1.07 -14.04 -4.42
CA LYS A 54 -1.16 -15.19 -3.50
C LYS A 54 -2.39 -15.09 -2.61
N VAL A 55 -3.55 -15.02 -3.21
CA VAL A 55 -4.83 -14.71 -2.57
C VAL A 55 -5.19 -15.71 -1.47
N GLU A 56 -5.02 -17.01 -1.72
CA GLU A 56 -5.42 -18.03 -0.75
C GLU A 56 -4.62 -17.95 0.55
N LYS A 57 -3.35 -17.64 0.46
CA LYS A 57 -2.50 -17.44 1.64
C LYS A 57 -3.09 -16.37 2.56
N TYR A 58 -3.55 -15.27 1.98
CA TYR A 58 -4.09 -14.16 2.75
C TYR A 58 -5.53 -14.36 3.17
N ARG A 59 -6.34 -15.10 2.39
CA ARG A 59 -7.69 -15.50 2.81
C ARG A 59 -7.65 -16.33 4.09
N VAL A 60 -6.69 -17.24 4.21
CA VAL A 60 -6.50 -18.03 5.43
C VAL A 60 -6.21 -17.13 6.64
N LYS A 61 -5.34 -16.14 6.46
CA LYS A 61 -5.01 -15.20 7.53
C LYS A 61 -6.20 -14.33 7.94
N ILE A 62 -6.96 -13.85 6.96
CA ILE A 62 -8.17 -13.06 7.18
C ILE A 62 -9.21 -13.89 7.94
N GLU A 63 -9.43 -15.11 7.50
CA GLU A 63 -10.42 -16.02 8.11
C GLU A 63 -10.09 -16.31 9.57
N LYS A 64 -8.82 -16.55 9.89
CA LYS A 64 -8.39 -16.78 11.28
C LYS A 64 -8.71 -15.59 12.17
N THR A 65 -8.47 -14.38 11.70
CA THR A 65 -8.77 -13.16 12.45
C THR A 65 -10.26 -12.98 12.64
N GLU A 66 -11.03 -13.12 11.56
CA GLU A 66 -12.47 -12.89 11.59
C GLU A 66 -13.23 -13.96 12.38
N LYS A 67 -12.70 -15.17 12.44
CA LYS A 67 -13.28 -16.24 13.25
C LYS A 67 -13.23 -15.90 14.75
N VAL A 68 -12.20 -15.19 15.19
CA VAL A 68 -12.03 -14.80 16.59
C VAL A 68 -12.70 -13.47 16.89
N HIS A 69 -12.58 -12.49 16.02
CA HIS A 69 -13.00 -11.09 16.28
C HIS A 69 -14.23 -10.64 15.49
N GLY A 70 -14.78 -11.48 14.62
CA GLY A 70 -15.98 -11.17 13.84
C GLY A 70 -15.69 -10.76 12.40
N ALA A 71 -16.74 -10.82 11.58
CA ALA A 71 -16.67 -10.48 10.16
C ALA A 71 -16.18 -9.04 9.97
N GLY A 72 -15.27 -8.83 9.04
CA GLY A 72 -14.72 -7.50 8.72
C GLY A 72 -13.70 -6.97 9.70
N SER A 73 -13.32 -7.75 10.72
CA SER A 73 -12.38 -7.29 11.76
C SER A 73 -10.92 -7.27 11.31
N CYS A 74 -10.57 -7.98 10.24
CA CYS A 74 -9.20 -8.00 9.75
C CYS A 74 -8.85 -6.67 9.07
N ILE A 75 -7.88 -5.95 9.62
CA ILE A 75 -7.40 -4.70 9.03
C ILE A 75 -6.07 -4.84 8.28
N LEU A 76 -5.36 -5.95 8.49
CA LEU A 76 -4.03 -6.15 7.91
C LEU A 76 -4.06 -6.55 6.44
N TYR A 77 -5.12 -7.22 6.02
CA TYR A 77 -5.29 -7.72 4.66
C TYR A 77 -6.74 -7.62 4.23
N CYS A 78 -6.97 -7.44 2.93
CA CYS A 78 -8.27 -7.70 2.33
C CYS A 78 -8.05 -8.23 0.90
N VAL A 79 -9.07 -8.91 0.38
CA VAL A 79 -9.03 -9.46 -0.98
C VAL A 79 -10.10 -8.73 -1.78
N VAL A 80 -9.70 -8.15 -2.90
CA VAL A 80 -10.60 -7.40 -3.77
C VAL A 80 -10.34 -7.76 -5.23
N PRO A 81 -11.37 -7.66 -6.10
CA PRO A 81 -11.15 -7.86 -7.53
C PRO A 81 -10.47 -6.64 -8.13
N ILE A 82 -9.40 -6.87 -8.88
CA ILE A 82 -8.68 -5.84 -9.61
C ILE A 82 -8.47 -6.37 -11.01
N HIS A 83 -9.00 -5.67 -12.01
CA HIS A 83 -8.91 -6.07 -13.41
C HIS A 83 -9.43 -7.50 -13.64
N GLY A 84 -10.54 -7.84 -13.01
CA GLY A 84 -11.20 -9.14 -13.17
C GLY A 84 -10.57 -10.31 -12.42
N LEU A 85 -9.48 -10.05 -11.68
CA LEU A 85 -8.79 -11.07 -10.89
C LEU A 85 -8.73 -10.64 -9.43
N ASP A 86 -8.94 -11.59 -8.53
CA ASP A 86 -8.80 -11.30 -7.11
C ASP A 86 -7.34 -11.03 -6.76
N ARG A 87 -7.13 -10.03 -5.92
CA ARG A 87 -5.80 -9.66 -5.40
C ARG A 87 -5.88 -9.45 -3.90
N ALA A 88 -4.83 -9.84 -3.20
CA ALA A 88 -4.69 -9.51 -1.79
C ALA A 88 -4.06 -8.12 -1.67
N VAL A 89 -4.69 -7.28 -0.86
CA VAL A 89 -4.21 -5.94 -0.55
C VAL A 89 -3.50 -6.03 0.79
N LEU A 90 -2.20 -5.80 0.80
CA LEU A 90 -1.35 -6.03 1.97
C LEU A 90 -1.22 -4.74 2.79
N ILE A 91 -2.27 -4.43 3.54
CA ILE A 91 -2.34 -3.18 4.32
C ILE A 91 -1.15 -3.05 5.28
N CYS A 92 -0.78 -4.15 5.95
CA CYS A 92 0.32 -4.12 6.92
C CYS A 92 1.71 -3.93 6.29
N ASP A 93 1.79 -4.00 4.97
CA ASP A 93 3.03 -3.76 4.24
C ASP A 93 3.03 -2.39 3.55
N MET A 94 2.08 -1.51 3.90
CA MET A 94 2.06 -0.16 3.35
C MET A 94 3.33 0.60 3.75
N PHE A 95 3.75 1.50 2.88
CA PHE A 95 4.95 2.29 3.11
C PHE A 95 4.82 3.69 2.52
N PRO A 96 5.54 4.67 3.10
CA PRO A 96 5.49 6.06 2.64
C PRO A 96 6.45 6.29 1.48
N VAL A 97 6.05 7.12 0.53
CA VAL A 97 6.93 7.58 -0.55
C VAL A 97 6.70 9.05 -0.84
N THR A 98 7.70 9.71 -1.40
CA THR A 98 7.55 11.02 -2.01
C THR A 98 7.38 10.85 -3.53
N GLU A 99 6.92 11.90 -4.19
CA GLU A 99 6.61 11.85 -5.63
C GLU A 99 7.79 11.40 -6.47
N GLU A 100 9.01 11.75 -6.08
CA GLU A 100 10.23 11.39 -6.83
C GLU A 100 10.42 9.88 -7.01
N TYR A 101 9.88 9.08 -6.10
CA TYR A 101 9.99 7.61 -6.15
C TYR A 101 8.83 6.94 -6.89
N ILE A 102 7.81 7.68 -7.26
CA ILE A 102 6.70 7.17 -8.06
C ILE A 102 7.10 7.25 -9.51
N LEU A 103 7.44 6.10 -10.09
CA LEU A 103 8.03 6.04 -11.43
C LEU A 103 6.99 6.36 -12.52
N ARG A 104 5.86 5.68 -12.49
CA ARG A 104 4.78 5.84 -13.47
C ARG A 104 3.51 5.16 -12.99
N ALA A 105 2.39 5.47 -13.64
CA ALA A 105 1.15 4.73 -13.42
C ALA A 105 1.27 3.30 -13.97
N PHE A 106 0.69 2.34 -13.25
CA PHE A 106 0.49 1.00 -13.79
C PHE A 106 -0.64 1.09 -14.83
N THR A 107 -0.40 0.58 -16.02
CA THR A 107 -1.37 0.68 -17.11
C THR A 107 -1.93 -0.69 -17.48
N SER A 108 -3.19 -0.66 -17.93
CA SER A 108 -3.88 -1.79 -18.54
C SER A 108 -4.33 -1.32 -19.92
N ASP A 109 -3.89 -2.00 -20.97
CA ASP A 109 -4.15 -1.60 -22.36
C ASP A 109 -3.73 -0.15 -22.66
N GLY A 110 -2.61 0.27 -22.09
CA GLY A 110 -2.07 1.60 -22.28
C GLY A 110 -2.74 2.70 -21.47
N ILE A 111 -3.74 2.37 -20.65
CA ILE A 111 -4.51 3.33 -19.85
C ILE A 111 -4.16 3.15 -18.38
N PRO A 112 -3.87 4.25 -17.64
CA PRO A 112 -3.61 4.15 -16.20
C PRO A 112 -4.76 3.45 -15.48
N TYR A 113 -4.43 2.51 -14.60
CA TYR A 113 -5.43 1.74 -13.88
C TYR A 113 -5.78 2.44 -12.56
N VAL A 114 -7.07 2.80 -12.42
CA VAL A 114 -7.60 3.41 -11.19
C VAL A 114 -8.80 2.56 -10.75
N ILE A 115 -8.82 2.18 -9.48
CA ILE A 115 -9.96 1.43 -8.94
C ILE A 115 -11.16 2.37 -8.84
N GLN A 116 -12.21 2.09 -9.63
CA GLN A 116 -13.40 2.93 -9.69
C GLN A 116 -14.49 2.55 -8.70
N ASN A 117 -14.52 1.29 -8.27
CA ASN A 117 -15.56 0.80 -7.37
C ASN A 117 -15.42 1.44 -5.98
N ARG A 118 -16.42 2.21 -5.59
CA ARG A 118 -16.42 2.95 -4.32
C ARG A 118 -16.38 2.06 -3.09
N ASN A 119 -17.02 0.89 -3.14
CA ASN A 119 -17.01 -0.03 -2.01
C ASN A 119 -15.62 -0.61 -1.79
N ILE A 120 -14.89 -0.89 -2.86
CA ILE A 120 -13.49 -1.36 -2.79
C ILE A 120 -12.62 -0.25 -2.23
N GLN A 121 -12.75 0.98 -2.75
CA GLN A 121 -12.00 2.15 -2.28
C GLN A 121 -12.20 2.35 -0.77
N LYS A 122 -13.44 2.31 -0.31
CA LYS A 122 -13.78 2.47 1.12
C LYS A 122 -13.21 1.35 1.97
N ALA A 123 -13.30 0.11 1.50
CA ALA A 123 -12.79 -1.04 2.23
C ALA A 123 -11.27 -0.93 2.47
N ILE A 124 -10.53 -0.52 1.45
CA ILE A 124 -9.08 -0.35 1.56
C ILE A 124 -8.76 0.87 2.43
N HIS A 125 -9.39 2.00 2.17
CA HIS A 125 -9.13 3.25 2.88
C HIS A 125 -9.38 3.12 4.38
N LYS A 126 -10.51 2.54 4.76
CA LYS A 126 -10.86 2.30 6.16
C LYS A 126 -9.78 1.51 6.89
N ARG A 127 -9.31 0.43 6.27
CA ARG A 127 -8.27 -0.41 6.84
C ARG A 127 -6.93 0.31 6.92
N ALA A 128 -6.57 1.03 5.86
CA ALA A 128 -5.31 1.78 5.81
C ALA A 128 -5.27 2.85 6.89
N MET A 129 -6.33 3.63 7.05
CA MET A 129 -6.42 4.66 8.07
C MET A 129 -6.35 4.07 9.48
N ARG A 130 -7.05 2.97 9.71
CA ARG A 130 -7.04 2.28 11.00
C ARG A 130 -5.65 1.74 11.32
N TYR A 131 -5.02 1.06 10.37
CA TYR A 131 -3.68 0.51 10.55
C TYR A 131 -2.67 1.61 10.88
N LEU A 132 -2.66 2.67 10.09
CA LEU A 132 -1.72 3.78 10.28
C LEU A 132 -1.92 4.46 11.62
N SER A 133 -3.16 4.64 12.06
CA SER A 133 -3.49 5.20 13.37
C SER A 133 -2.93 4.32 14.50
N LEU A 134 -3.11 3.01 14.40
CA LEU A 134 -2.61 2.08 15.42
C LEU A 134 -1.08 2.03 15.47
N VAL A 135 -0.41 2.15 14.32
CA VAL A 135 1.05 2.24 14.27
C VAL A 135 1.52 3.54 14.90
N LYS A 136 0.90 4.68 14.58
CA LYS A 136 1.25 5.98 15.15
C LYS A 136 1.07 6.03 16.65
N ARG A 137 0.07 5.31 17.17
CA ARG A 137 -0.21 5.24 18.61
C ARG A 137 0.63 4.20 19.34
N GLY A 138 1.49 3.48 18.63
CA GLY A 138 2.34 2.45 19.23
C GLY A 138 1.61 1.15 19.58
N VAL A 139 0.36 0.98 19.15
CA VAL A 139 -0.42 -0.24 19.41
C VAL A 139 0.02 -1.40 18.52
N LEU A 140 0.37 -1.09 17.26
CA LEU A 140 0.93 -2.04 16.31
C LEU A 140 2.32 -1.60 15.90
N LYS A 141 3.20 -2.58 15.66
CA LYS A 141 4.52 -2.32 15.08
C LYS A 141 4.49 -2.66 13.59
N SER A 142 4.98 -1.72 12.78
CA SER A 142 5.24 -2.01 11.37
C SER A 142 6.59 -2.69 11.25
N SER A 143 6.64 -3.81 10.54
CA SER A 143 7.91 -4.50 10.24
C SER A 143 8.77 -3.73 9.25
N LEU A 144 8.24 -2.70 8.61
CA LEU A 144 8.94 -1.87 7.63
C LEU A 144 9.44 -0.54 8.20
N ASN A 145 9.28 -0.31 9.51
CA ASN A 145 9.71 0.93 10.17
C ASN A 145 9.20 2.18 9.48
N ILE A 146 7.91 2.19 9.16
CA ILE A 146 7.31 3.20 8.28
C ILE A 146 7.35 4.64 8.84
N LEU A 147 7.26 4.81 10.15
CA LEU A 147 7.33 6.15 10.75
C LEU A 147 8.73 6.74 10.64
N GLU A 148 9.76 5.93 10.89
CA GLU A 148 11.15 6.34 10.72
C GLU A 148 11.45 6.65 9.24
N THR A 149 10.96 5.81 8.33
CA THR A 149 11.13 6.04 6.89
C THR A 149 10.47 7.34 6.46
N LYS A 150 9.28 7.64 6.98
CA LYS A 150 8.60 8.91 6.71
C LYS A 150 9.45 10.10 7.15
N GLU A 151 10.05 10.04 8.34
CA GLU A 151 10.91 11.10 8.84
C GLU A 151 12.10 11.33 7.92
N LYS A 152 12.74 10.26 7.46
CA LYS A 152 13.88 10.35 6.53
C LYS A 152 13.46 10.96 5.19
N LEU A 153 12.29 10.62 4.69
CA LEU A 153 11.74 11.20 3.47
C LEU A 153 11.50 12.71 3.61
N LEU A 154 10.96 13.12 4.76
CA LEU A 154 10.70 14.54 5.03
C LEU A 154 12.01 15.33 5.15
N GLU A 155 13.04 14.78 5.79
CA GLU A 155 14.37 15.40 5.88
C GLU A 155 14.96 15.58 4.47
N LYS A 156 14.88 14.55 3.64
CA LYS A 156 15.38 14.60 2.27
C LYS A 156 14.64 15.65 1.44
N LYS A 157 13.32 15.76 1.63
CA LYS A 157 12.47 16.72 0.93
C LYS A 157 12.78 18.16 1.34
N GLY A 158 13.21 18.36 2.59
CA GLY A 158 13.53 19.68 3.13
C GLY A 158 14.89 20.23 2.72
N THR A 159 15.72 19.45 2.01
CA THR A 159 17.08 19.90 1.59
C THR A 159 17.15 20.35 0.13
#